data_138e69c48651ccd33fa8172a1e8b1fde
#
_entry.id   138e69c48651ccd33fa8172a1e8b1fde
#
_cell.length_a   1.000
_cell.length_b   1.000
_cell.length_c   1.000
_cell.angle_alpha   90.00
_cell.angle_beta   90.00
_cell.angle_gamma   90.00
#
_symmetry.space_group_name_H-M   'P 1'
#
loop_
_entity.id
_entity.type
_entity.pdbx_description
1 polymer ?
#
loop_
_entity_poly.entity_id
_entity_poly.type
_entity_poly.pdbx_seq_one_letter_code
_entity_poly.pdbx_strand_id
1 'polypeptide(L)'
;LLASSAASDVYKRQPPHTLVNGSRSIIIDNDNEMEITDFAMALPDHLFEFIIFEACNMAGIEVAYELRNKAAYIMASSAPVVSPGFTPIYAGSISCLLEENADLQRFAENYFHYWNLMEGDKRSATISIIKTAGLSNLANLIRQINTEASGSFLPVGNLQNYDGVLKAPFYFFDFAQYYQSLSDENTYNALQECISQCVVYKRNTPFYATEEGTFPITAFSGMTTFIMQRELNDLNEEYTKLQWYKDINTH
;
A
#
# COMPACT_ATOMS: atom_id res chain seq x y z
N LEU A 1 13.01 -10.77 -1.67
CA LEU A 1 12.02 -11.55 -0.92
C LEU A 1 10.65 -11.43 -1.55
N LEU A 2 10.05 -12.56 -1.87
CA LEU A 2 8.65 -12.67 -2.25
C LEU A 2 7.84 -13.01 -1.00
N ALA A 3 7.00 -12.10 -0.56
CA ALA A 3 6.02 -12.38 0.48
C ALA A 3 4.68 -12.65 -0.21
N SER A 4 4.31 -13.91 -0.30
CA SER A 4 3.01 -14.35 -0.79
C SER A 4 2.19 -14.82 0.41
N SER A 5 1.03 -14.23 0.63
CA SER A 5 0.05 -14.92 1.44
C SER A 5 -0.35 -16.18 0.66
N ALA A 6 -0.19 -17.36 1.23
CA ALA A 6 -0.64 -18.63 0.66
C ALA A 6 -2.17 -18.69 0.54
N ALA A 7 -2.76 -17.59 0.14
CA ALA A 7 -4.17 -17.26 0.22
C ALA A 7 -5.00 -17.70 -0.97
N SER A 8 -4.50 -18.57 -1.86
CA SER A 8 -5.36 -19.08 -2.92
C SER A 8 -6.52 -19.94 -2.39
N ASP A 9 -6.35 -20.61 -1.25
CA ASP A 9 -7.43 -21.38 -0.61
C ASP A 9 -8.17 -20.61 0.49
N VAL A 10 -7.58 -19.56 1.04
CA VAL A 10 -8.19 -18.71 2.07
C VAL A 10 -9.11 -17.66 1.46
N TYR A 11 -8.92 -17.30 0.20
CA TYR A 11 -9.75 -16.32 -0.54
C TYR A 11 -11.24 -16.70 -0.63
N LYS A 12 -11.58 -17.98 -0.46
CA LYS A 12 -12.97 -18.45 -0.46
C LYS A 12 -13.67 -18.37 0.90
N ARG A 13 -12.99 -17.98 1.97
CA ARG A 13 -13.52 -18.01 3.34
C ARG A 13 -13.35 -16.74 4.14
N GLN A 14 -12.71 -15.71 3.61
CA GLN A 14 -12.54 -14.47 4.35
C GLN A 14 -13.62 -13.45 4.01
N PRO A 15 -14.25 -12.84 5.02
CA PRO A 15 -14.91 -11.55 4.83
C PRO A 15 -13.86 -10.54 4.34
N PRO A 16 -14.28 -9.47 3.63
CA PRO A 16 -13.36 -8.53 3.03
C PRO A 16 -12.41 -7.96 4.09
N HIS A 17 -11.16 -8.33 3.94
CA HIS A 17 -9.96 -7.72 4.51
C HIS A 17 -10.04 -7.31 5.95
N THR A 18 -9.77 -8.23 6.73
CA THR A 18 -9.62 -8.13 8.14
C THR A 18 -8.39 -7.32 8.50
N LEU A 19 -8.67 -6.09 8.87
CA LEU A 19 -8.07 -5.56 10.06
C LEU A 19 -8.65 -6.36 11.26
N VAL A 20 -8.33 -7.65 11.36
CA VAL A 20 -8.64 -8.42 12.55
C VAL A 20 -7.66 -7.94 13.60
N ASN A 21 -8.17 -7.40 14.68
CA ASN A 21 -7.43 -6.76 15.77
C ASN A 21 -6.69 -5.44 15.46
N GLY A 22 -7.04 -4.74 14.39
CA GLY A 22 -6.65 -3.32 14.27
C GLY A 22 -5.29 -3.02 13.66
N SER A 23 -4.56 -3.99 13.12
CA SER A 23 -3.26 -3.80 12.52
C SER A 23 -3.16 -4.43 11.12
N ARG A 24 -2.15 -4.08 10.34
CA ARG A 24 -1.94 -4.65 9.01
C ARG A 24 -1.24 -5.99 9.12
N SER A 25 -2.01 -7.04 8.99
CA SER A 25 -1.52 -8.41 8.93
C SER A 25 -0.94 -8.73 7.55
N ILE A 26 0.25 -9.30 7.48
CA ILE A 26 0.92 -9.74 6.24
C ILE A 26 0.71 -11.21 5.96
N ILE A 27 0.54 -12.00 6.99
CA ILE A 27 0.39 -13.47 6.89
C ILE A 27 -0.73 -13.87 7.85
N ILE A 28 -1.64 -14.70 7.34
CA ILE A 28 -2.67 -15.34 8.17
C ILE A 28 -2.47 -16.85 8.02
N ASP A 29 -2.24 -17.52 9.15
CA ASP A 29 -2.12 -18.97 9.23
C ASP A 29 -2.97 -19.50 10.40
N ASN A 30 -4.06 -20.21 10.10
CA ASN A 30 -4.94 -20.83 11.09
C ASN A 30 -5.31 -19.92 12.26
N ASP A 31 -5.85 -18.74 11.99
CA ASP A 31 -6.22 -17.70 12.97
C ASP A 31 -5.03 -16.97 13.64
N ASN A 32 -3.79 -17.26 13.27
CA ASN A 32 -2.64 -16.46 13.67
C ASN A 32 -2.32 -15.45 12.59
N GLU A 33 -2.10 -14.23 12.99
CA GLU A 33 -1.72 -13.13 12.11
C GLU A 33 -0.33 -12.63 12.47
N MET A 34 0.45 -12.28 11.45
CA MET A 34 1.75 -11.63 11.65
C MET A 34 1.61 -10.15 11.32
N GLU A 35 1.85 -9.32 12.31
CA GLU A 35 1.84 -7.88 12.15
C GLU A 35 3.04 -7.39 11.31
N ILE A 36 2.88 -6.25 10.63
CA ILE A 36 3.99 -5.66 9.84
C ILE A 36 5.20 -5.33 10.71
N THR A 37 4.99 -4.94 11.95
CA THR A 37 6.06 -4.64 12.92
C THR A 37 6.83 -5.89 13.30
N ASP A 38 6.15 -7.03 13.52
CA ASP A 38 6.78 -8.31 13.84
C ASP A 38 7.58 -8.84 12.65
N PHE A 39 7.00 -8.72 11.45
CA PHE A 39 7.71 -9.06 10.22
C PHE A 39 8.97 -8.21 10.05
N ALA A 40 8.87 -6.89 10.22
CA ALA A 40 10.02 -6.00 10.15
C ALA A 40 11.09 -6.36 11.20
N MET A 41 10.70 -6.68 12.43
CA MET A 41 11.65 -7.11 13.48
C MET A 41 12.33 -8.45 13.15
N ALA A 42 11.64 -9.36 12.49
CA ALA A 42 12.19 -10.66 12.11
C ALA A 42 13.21 -10.57 10.96
N LEU A 43 13.21 -9.49 10.17
CA LEU A 43 14.11 -9.31 9.04
C LEU A 43 15.37 -8.55 9.44
N PRO A 44 16.56 -8.97 8.97
CA PRO A 44 17.80 -8.21 9.12
C PRO A 44 17.74 -6.88 8.36
N ASP A 45 18.41 -5.86 8.91
CA ASP A 45 18.52 -4.57 8.25
C ASP A 45 19.39 -4.65 6.99
N HIS A 46 18.98 -3.94 5.95
CA HIS A 46 19.72 -3.76 4.68
C HIS A 46 20.09 -5.06 3.96
N LEU A 47 19.32 -6.14 4.20
CA LEU A 47 19.60 -7.43 3.59
C LEU A 47 18.99 -7.55 2.19
N PHE A 48 17.81 -6.98 1.97
CA PHE A 48 17.05 -7.21 0.74
C PHE A 48 17.20 -6.02 -0.22
N GLU A 49 17.45 -6.32 -1.48
CA GLU A 49 17.31 -5.33 -2.53
C GLU A 49 15.86 -4.92 -2.71
N PHE A 50 14.94 -5.92 -2.65
CA PHE A 50 13.51 -5.67 -2.75
C PHE A 50 12.68 -6.68 -1.96
N ILE A 51 11.46 -6.27 -1.61
CA ILE A 51 10.39 -7.12 -1.11
C ILE A 51 9.19 -6.94 -2.04
N ILE A 52 8.62 -8.05 -2.52
CA ILE A 52 7.41 -8.06 -3.34
C ILE A 52 6.28 -8.68 -2.52
N PHE A 53 5.18 -7.95 -2.39
CA PHE A 53 3.96 -8.43 -1.76
C PHE A 53 2.95 -8.90 -2.79
N GLU A 54 2.71 -10.20 -2.86
CA GLU A 54 1.56 -10.79 -3.56
C GLU A 54 0.37 -10.86 -2.59
N ALA A 55 0.01 -9.71 -2.04
CA ALA A 55 -1.03 -9.57 -1.03
C ALA A 55 -1.79 -8.26 -1.24
N CYS A 56 -3.07 -8.25 -0.81
CA CYS A 56 -3.96 -7.11 -0.95
C CYS A 56 -3.50 -5.92 -0.11
N ASN A 57 -3.65 -4.70 -0.65
CA ASN A 57 -3.52 -3.43 0.08
C ASN A 57 -2.16 -3.17 0.76
N MET A 58 -1.09 -3.83 0.29
CA MET A 58 0.25 -3.72 0.90
C MET A 58 1.07 -2.50 0.44
N ALA A 59 0.57 -1.68 -0.52
CA ALA A 59 1.23 -0.44 -0.92
C ALA A 59 0.94 0.73 0.06
N GLY A 60 0.78 0.45 1.34
CA GLY A 60 0.61 1.46 2.36
C GLY A 60 1.94 2.12 2.74
N ILE A 61 1.91 3.45 2.95
CA ILE A 61 3.08 4.18 3.46
C ILE A 61 3.57 3.59 4.78
N GLU A 62 2.66 3.14 5.63
CA GLU A 62 2.96 2.53 6.92
C GLU A 62 3.78 1.24 6.73
N VAL A 63 3.37 0.39 5.78
CA VAL A 63 4.09 -0.84 5.44
C VAL A 63 5.48 -0.52 4.90
N ALA A 64 5.56 0.38 3.93
CA ALA A 64 6.83 0.77 3.34
C ALA A 64 7.78 1.41 4.36
N TYR A 65 7.24 2.19 5.29
CA TYR A 65 8.03 2.88 6.32
C TYR A 65 8.57 1.92 7.39
N GLU A 66 7.77 0.95 7.85
CA GLU A 66 8.25 -0.10 8.77
C GLU A 66 9.38 -0.93 8.13
N LEU A 67 9.33 -1.14 6.82
CA LEU A 67 10.33 -1.93 6.08
C LEU A 67 11.47 -1.10 5.48
N ARG A 68 11.54 0.22 5.71
CA ARG A 68 12.49 1.11 5.04
C ARG A 68 13.96 0.78 5.26
N ASN A 69 14.28 0.15 6.39
CA ASN A 69 15.63 -0.32 6.70
C ASN A 69 15.88 -1.78 6.29
N LYS A 70 14.88 -2.49 5.76
CA LYS A 70 14.98 -3.92 5.44
C LYS A 70 15.25 -4.15 3.97
N ALA A 71 14.61 -3.37 3.10
CA ALA A 71 14.74 -3.47 1.65
C ALA A 71 14.91 -2.11 0.99
N ALA A 72 15.61 -2.06 -0.15
CA ALA A 72 15.75 -0.83 -0.93
C ALA A 72 14.47 -0.48 -1.71
N TYR A 73 13.69 -1.49 -2.09
CA TYR A 73 12.43 -1.32 -2.82
C TYR A 73 11.34 -2.22 -2.25
N ILE A 74 10.12 -1.69 -2.24
CA ILE A 74 8.88 -2.43 -1.94
C ILE A 74 8.00 -2.41 -3.18
N MET A 75 7.58 -3.57 -3.67
CA MET A 75 6.61 -3.69 -4.75
C MET A 75 5.31 -4.24 -4.18
N ALA A 76 4.20 -3.53 -4.38
CA ALA A 76 2.92 -3.88 -3.75
C ALA A 76 1.72 -3.27 -4.50
N SER A 77 0.53 -3.76 -4.18
CA SER A 77 -0.75 -3.25 -4.67
C SER A 77 -1.43 -2.35 -3.63
N SER A 78 -2.01 -1.24 -4.07
CA SER A 78 -2.87 -0.37 -3.24
C SER A 78 -4.26 -0.94 -3.01
N ALA A 79 -4.76 -1.74 -3.96
CA ALA A 79 -6.05 -2.41 -3.92
C ALA A 79 -5.88 -3.92 -3.65
N PRO A 80 -6.97 -4.68 -3.48
CA PRO A 80 -6.90 -6.14 -3.43
C PRO A 80 -6.19 -6.73 -4.67
N VAL A 81 -5.52 -7.86 -4.53
CA VAL A 81 -4.87 -8.56 -5.65
C VAL A 81 -5.85 -9.58 -6.22
N VAL A 82 -6.20 -9.44 -7.50
CA VAL A 82 -7.11 -10.37 -8.18
C VAL A 82 -6.46 -11.75 -8.27
N SER A 83 -7.20 -12.80 -7.87
CA SER A 83 -6.72 -14.18 -7.98
C SER A 83 -6.56 -14.61 -9.45
N PRO A 84 -5.48 -15.31 -9.80
CA PRO A 84 -4.44 -15.93 -8.97
C PRO A 84 -3.16 -15.07 -8.79
N GLY A 85 -3.25 -13.76 -8.66
CA GLY A 85 -2.14 -12.89 -8.34
C GLY A 85 -1.07 -12.79 -9.43
N PHE A 86 0.18 -13.04 -9.10
CA PHE A 86 1.31 -13.02 -10.03
C PHE A 86 1.54 -14.37 -10.74
N THR A 87 0.82 -15.42 -10.35
CA THR A 87 0.98 -16.77 -10.92
C THR A 87 0.99 -16.78 -12.46
N PRO A 88 0.11 -16.04 -13.17
CA PRO A 88 0.09 -16.09 -14.63
C PRO A 88 1.35 -15.54 -15.30
N ILE A 89 2.11 -14.69 -14.61
CA ILE A 89 3.28 -14.04 -15.19
C ILE A 89 4.61 -14.68 -14.75
N TYR A 90 4.63 -15.54 -13.74
CA TYR A 90 5.88 -16.09 -13.21
C TYR A 90 6.73 -16.76 -14.27
N ALA A 91 6.15 -17.63 -15.09
CA ALA A 91 6.91 -18.39 -16.10
C ALA A 91 7.66 -17.49 -17.12
N GLY A 92 7.09 -16.31 -17.43
CA GLY A 92 7.68 -15.38 -18.39
C GLY A 92 8.45 -14.21 -17.78
N SER A 93 8.37 -14.03 -16.46
CA SER A 93 8.84 -12.78 -15.83
C SER A 93 9.77 -12.98 -14.64
N ILE A 94 9.76 -14.16 -13.99
CA ILE A 94 10.57 -14.38 -12.79
C ILE A 94 12.07 -14.20 -13.06
N SER A 95 12.52 -14.50 -14.27
CA SER A 95 13.93 -14.36 -14.64
C SER A 95 14.47 -12.93 -14.50
N CYS A 96 13.63 -11.91 -14.72
CA CYS A 96 14.09 -10.53 -14.59
C CYS A 96 14.37 -10.11 -13.13
N LEU A 97 13.85 -10.85 -12.15
CA LEU A 97 14.16 -10.68 -10.73
C LEU A 97 15.45 -11.40 -10.29
N LEU A 98 15.97 -12.29 -11.12
CA LEU A 98 17.16 -13.13 -10.85
C LEU A 98 18.40 -12.61 -11.60
N GLU A 99 18.29 -11.54 -12.35
CA GLU A 99 19.41 -10.86 -13.01
C GLU A 99 20.30 -10.18 -11.97
N GLU A 100 21.56 -9.91 -12.29
CA GLU A 100 22.53 -9.24 -11.41
C GLU A 100 21.99 -7.89 -10.89
N ASN A 101 21.24 -7.19 -11.75
CA ASN A 101 20.43 -6.01 -11.40
C ASN A 101 18.98 -6.38 -11.67
N ALA A 102 18.25 -6.74 -10.63
CA ALA A 102 16.86 -7.16 -10.74
C ALA A 102 15.98 -6.05 -11.38
N ASP A 103 15.28 -6.39 -12.45
CA ASP A 103 14.38 -5.47 -13.15
C ASP A 103 12.95 -5.55 -12.59
N LEU A 104 12.77 -4.93 -11.44
CA LEU A 104 11.46 -4.84 -10.77
C LEU A 104 10.42 -4.14 -11.63
N GLN A 105 10.83 -3.11 -12.40
CA GLN A 105 9.91 -2.38 -13.24
C GLN A 105 9.33 -3.28 -14.32
N ARG A 106 10.16 -4.04 -15.01
CA ARG A 106 9.71 -5.01 -16.02
C ARG A 106 8.77 -6.06 -15.43
N PHE A 107 9.05 -6.55 -14.22
CA PHE A 107 8.16 -7.49 -13.54
C PHE A 107 6.80 -6.85 -13.24
N ALA A 108 6.78 -5.63 -12.71
CA ALA A 108 5.55 -4.86 -12.46
C ALA A 108 4.77 -4.53 -13.74
N GLU A 109 5.48 -4.19 -14.83
CA GLU A 109 4.88 -3.95 -16.15
C GLU A 109 4.19 -5.19 -16.70
N ASN A 110 4.83 -6.36 -16.59
CA ASN A 110 4.25 -7.62 -17.04
C ASN A 110 3.01 -8.00 -16.22
N TYR A 111 3.04 -7.79 -14.89
CA TYR A 111 1.86 -7.95 -14.03
C TYR A 111 0.72 -7.04 -14.48
N PHE A 112 0.98 -5.75 -14.59
CA PHE A 112 -0.03 -4.78 -14.99
C PHE A 112 -0.57 -5.07 -16.39
N HIS A 113 0.30 -5.36 -17.34
CA HIS A 113 -0.09 -5.68 -18.72
C HIS A 113 -1.03 -6.89 -18.77
N TYR A 114 -0.70 -7.96 -18.05
CA TYR A 114 -1.56 -9.15 -18.00
C TYR A 114 -2.97 -8.80 -17.54
N TRP A 115 -3.12 -8.15 -16.40
CA TRP A 115 -4.43 -7.83 -15.84
C TRP A 115 -5.17 -6.74 -16.62
N ASN A 116 -4.47 -5.79 -17.21
CA ASN A 116 -5.08 -4.74 -18.03
C ASN A 116 -5.63 -5.24 -19.37
N LEU A 117 -5.17 -6.39 -19.85
CA LEU A 117 -5.72 -7.08 -21.05
C LEU A 117 -6.94 -7.94 -20.74
N MET A 118 -7.25 -8.18 -19.48
CA MET A 118 -8.44 -8.92 -19.12
C MET A 118 -9.71 -8.12 -19.45
N GLU A 119 -10.84 -8.82 -19.51
CA GLU A 119 -12.15 -8.22 -19.73
C GLU A 119 -13.00 -8.24 -18.45
N GLY A 120 -13.97 -7.34 -18.37
CA GLY A 120 -14.91 -7.24 -17.25
C GLY A 120 -14.21 -7.04 -15.92
N ASP A 121 -14.67 -7.69 -14.89
CA ASP A 121 -14.21 -7.53 -13.50
C ASP A 121 -12.77 -7.98 -13.30
N LYS A 122 -12.26 -8.85 -14.15
CA LYS A 122 -10.86 -9.28 -14.10
C LYS A 122 -9.88 -8.20 -14.53
N ARG A 123 -10.32 -7.16 -15.25
CA ARG A 123 -9.49 -6.00 -15.59
C ARG A 123 -9.36 -5.07 -14.40
N SER A 124 -8.74 -5.57 -13.34
CA SER A 124 -8.61 -4.87 -12.06
C SER A 124 -7.20 -5.07 -11.52
N ALA A 125 -6.39 -4.01 -11.53
CA ALA A 125 -5.04 -4.05 -11.00
C ALA A 125 -4.56 -2.68 -10.55
N THR A 126 -3.82 -2.68 -9.45
CA THR A 126 -2.91 -1.60 -9.05
C THR A 126 -1.56 -2.20 -8.72
N ILE A 127 -0.48 -1.51 -9.05
CA ILE A 127 0.87 -1.94 -8.69
C ILE A 127 1.78 -0.72 -8.57
N SER A 128 2.64 -0.72 -7.57
CA SER A 128 3.62 0.33 -7.32
C SER A 128 4.95 -0.24 -6.89
N ILE A 129 6.03 0.47 -7.25
CA ILE A 129 7.38 0.22 -6.72
C ILE A 129 7.76 1.43 -5.89
N ILE A 130 7.96 1.22 -4.60
CA ILE A 130 8.29 2.24 -3.61
C ILE A 130 9.78 2.09 -3.25
N LYS A 131 10.57 3.11 -3.56
CA LYS A 131 11.97 3.24 -3.15
C LYS A 131 12.01 3.76 -1.72
N THR A 132 12.61 2.99 -0.82
CA THR A 132 12.55 3.29 0.62
C THR A 132 13.46 4.43 1.06
N ALA A 133 14.54 4.69 0.34
CA ALA A 133 15.55 5.70 0.71
C ALA A 133 14.98 7.13 0.86
N GLY A 134 13.88 7.47 0.17
CA GLY A 134 13.23 8.78 0.25
C GLY A 134 12.21 8.93 1.39
N LEU A 135 11.81 7.84 2.03
CA LEU A 135 10.67 7.82 2.95
C LEU A 135 10.89 8.66 4.22
N SER A 136 12.13 8.78 4.71
CA SER A 136 12.43 9.63 5.86
C SER A 136 12.25 11.12 5.52
N ASN A 137 12.62 11.55 4.32
CA ASN A 137 12.39 12.92 3.87
C ASN A 137 10.87 13.19 3.69
N LEU A 138 10.15 12.22 3.15
CA LEU A 138 8.70 12.29 3.04
C LEU A 138 8.05 12.42 4.42
N ALA A 139 8.48 11.63 5.41
CA ALA A 139 7.98 11.72 6.79
C ALA A 139 8.23 13.10 7.42
N ASN A 140 9.39 13.71 7.17
CA ASN A 140 9.69 15.06 7.65
C ASN A 140 8.74 16.13 7.05
N LEU A 141 8.46 16.02 5.75
CA LEU A 141 7.50 16.93 5.09
C LEU A 141 6.08 16.72 5.64
N ILE A 142 5.66 15.46 5.81
CA ILE A 142 4.33 15.15 6.37
C ILE A 142 4.20 15.67 7.81
N ARG A 143 5.25 15.60 8.61
CA ARG A 143 5.26 16.20 9.96
C ARG A 143 5.00 17.70 9.93
N GLN A 144 5.58 18.42 8.98
CA GLN A 144 5.32 19.85 8.81
C GLN A 144 3.87 20.11 8.43
N ILE A 145 3.33 19.37 7.46
CA ILE A 145 1.93 19.46 7.05
C ILE A 145 0.99 19.20 8.23
N ASN A 146 1.23 18.14 9.00
CA ASN A 146 0.41 17.81 10.17
C ASN A 146 0.45 18.90 11.25
N THR A 147 1.61 19.50 11.46
CA THR A 147 1.78 20.59 12.44
C THR A 147 0.96 21.84 12.02
N GLU A 148 0.95 22.17 10.73
CA GLU A 148 0.23 23.32 10.19
C GLU A 148 -1.29 23.06 10.13
N ALA A 149 -1.71 21.85 9.82
CA ALA A 149 -3.11 21.47 9.72
C ALA A 149 -3.87 21.43 11.06
N SER A 150 -3.14 21.46 12.20
CA SER A 150 -3.66 21.49 13.58
C SER A 150 -5.02 20.80 13.80
N GLY A 151 -5.00 19.47 13.82
CA GLY A 151 -5.98 18.65 14.54
C GLY A 151 -7.40 18.54 13.96
N SER A 152 -7.62 18.93 12.73
CA SER A 152 -8.93 18.80 12.08
C SER A 152 -9.10 17.40 11.46
N PHE A 153 -10.05 16.61 12.00
CA PHE A 153 -10.53 15.42 11.28
C PHE A 153 -11.23 15.86 10.00
N LEU A 154 -10.64 15.56 8.87
CA LEU A 154 -11.26 15.83 7.57
C LEU A 154 -12.30 14.75 7.23
N PRO A 155 -13.40 15.14 6.55
CA PRO A 155 -14.34 14.17 6.03
C PRO A 155 -13.66 13.30 4.98
N VAL A 156 -13.57 11.98 5.22
CA VAL A 156 -12.92 11.02 4.31
C VAL A 156 -13.79 10.62 3.11
N GLY A 157 -15.08 10.99 3.11
CA GLY A 157 -16.08 10.47 2.15
C GLY A 157 -15.85 10.79 0.67
N ASN A 158 -15.00 11.79 0.35
CA ASN A 158 -14.68 12.17 -1.03
C ASN A 158 -13.27 11.74 -1.46
N LEU A 159 -12.52 11.06 -0.59
CA LEU A 159 -11.20 10.57 -0.92
C LEU A 159 -11.28 9.24 -1.65
N GLN A 160 -10.37 9.05 -2.61
CA GLN A 160 -10.17 7.75 -3.22
C GLN A 160 -9.76 6.75 -2.14
N ASN A 161 -10.52 5.66 -2.01
CA ASN A 161 -10.14 4.51 -1.21
C ASN A 161 -9.96 3.27 -2.11
N TYR A 162 -9.28 2.27 -1.56
CA TYR A 162 -8.94 1.03 -2.27
C TYR A 162 -9.35 -0.21 -1.49
N ASP A 163 -10.32 -0.08 -0.59
CA ASP A 163 -10.69 -1.15 0.34
C ASP A 163 -11.31 -2.37 -0.32
N GLY A 164 -11.80 -2.23 -1.55
CA GLY A 164 -12.50 -3.31 -2.22
C GLY A 164 -13.94 -3.49 -1.75
N VAL A 165 -14.46 -2.54 -0.97
CA VAL A 165 -15.85 -2.48 -0.49
C VAL A 165 -16.47 -1.14 -0.88
N LEU A 166 -17.80 -1.12 -1.00
CA LEU A 166 -18.53 0.09 -1.41
C LEU A 166 -19.08 0.89 -0.23
N LYS A 167 -18.95 0.39 0.99
CA LYS A 167 -19.50 1.02 2.21
C LYS A 167 -18.42 1.19 3.27
N ALA A 168 -18.47 2.34 3.94
CA ALA A 168 -17.64 2.61 5.11
C ALA A 168 -17.84 1.56 6.23
N PRO A 169 -16.84 1.37 7.10
CA PRO A 169 -15.61 2.15 7.17
C PRO A 169 -14.59 1.81 6.07
N PHE A 170 -13.77 2.80 5.69
CA PHE A 170 -12.68 2.64 4.73
C PHE A 170 -11.33 2.84 5.43
N TYR A 171 -10.30 2.14 4.96
CA TYR A 171 -9.00 2.08 5.64
C TYR A 171 -7.83 2.51 4.76
N PHE A 172 -7.93 2.32 3.43
CA PHE A 172 -6.82 2.48 2.48
C PHE A 172 -7.09 3.65 1.53
N PHE A 173 -6.75 4.86 1.98
CA PHE A 173 -6.98 6.09 1.21
C PHE A 173 -5.77 6.42 0.34
N ASP A 174 -5.99 7.10 -0.80
CA ASP A 174 -4.90 7.62 -1.62
C ASP A 174 -4.06 8.61 -0.83
N PHE A 175 -2.77 8.32 -0.72
CA PHE A 175 -1.84 9.10 0.09
C PHE A 175 -1.75 10.57 -0.36
N ALA A 176 -1.54 10.81 -1.65
CA ALA A 176 -1.37 12.17 -2.15
C ALA A 176 -2.66 12.99 -2.05
N GLN A 177 -3.81 12.37 -2.35
CA GLN A 177 -5.09 13.06 -2.29
C GLN A 177 -5.45 13.46 -0.85
N TYR A 178 -5.14 12.63 0.15
CA TYR A 178 -5.34 12.98 1.55
C TYR A 178 -4.51 14.21 1.93
N TYR A 179 -3.21 14.19 1.69
CA TYR A 179 -2.34 15.29 2.08
C TYR A 179 -2.52 16.55 1.22
N GLN A 180 -3.03 16.42 -0.01
CA GLN A 180 -3.51 17.57 -0.80
C GLN A 180 -4.58 18.36 -0.07
N SER A 181 -5.51 17.69 0.60
CA SER A 181 -6.58 18.34 1.35
C SER A 181 -6.11 19.10 2.60
N LEU A 182 -4.87 18.84 3.04
CA LEU A 182 -4.21 19.46 4.21
C LEU A 182 -3.18 20.53 3.82
N SER A 183 -2.89 20.71 2.54
CA SER A 183 -1.76 21.50 2.06
C SER A 183 -2.22 22.69 1.23
N ASP A 184 -1.47 23.78 1.27
CA ASP A 184 -1.54 24.80 0.23
C ASP A 184 -0.87 24.31 -1.08
N GLU A 185 -0.95 25.09 -2.14
CA GLU A 185 -0.43 24.73 -3.45
C GLU A 185 1.08 24.50 -3.45
N ASN A 186 1.85 25.33 -2.74
CA ASN A 186 3.31 25.21 -2.70
C ASN A 186 3.74 23.96 -1.94
N THR A 187 3.13 23.71 -0.80
CA THR A 187 3.37 22.54 0.03
C THR A 187 2.97 21.26 -0.71
N TYR A 188 1.84 21.30 -1.44
CA TYR A 188 1.41 20.15 -2.25
C TYR A 188 2.37 19.86 -3.42
N ASN A 189 2.93 20.89 -4.07
CA ASN A 189 3.94 20.70 -5.11
C ASN A 189 5.20 20.05 -4.55
N ALA A 190 5.68 20.50 -3.37
CA ALA A 190 6.80 19.86 -2.69
C ALA A 190 6.49 18.40 -2.30
N LEU A 191 5.27 18.13 -1.87
CA LEU A 191 4.81 16.76 -1.58
C LEU A 191 4.83 15.88 -2.83
N GLN A 192 4.34 16.36 -3.97
CA GLN A 192 4.37 15.61 -5.23
C GLN A 192 5.79 15.28 -5.66
N GLU A 193 6.73 16.20 -5.48
CA GLU A 193 8.15 15.95 -5.75
C GLU A 193 8.71 14.86 -4.84
N CYS A 194 8.46 14.92 -3.54
CA CYS A 194 8.87 13.87 -2.59
C CYS A 194 8.25 12.51 -2.94
N ILE A 195 6.95 12.48 -3.30
CA ILE A 195 6.28 11.24 -3.71
C ILE A 195 6.95 10.69 -4.98
N SER A 196 7.29 11.52 -5.97
CA SER A 196 7.93 11.08 -7.21
C SER A 196 9.32 10.48 -7.00
N GLN A 197 10.02 10.90 -5.94
CA GLN A 197 11.30 10.31 -5.53
C GLN A 197 11.14 8.97 -4.81
N CYS A 198 9.99 8.74 -4.18
CA CYS A 198 9.69 7.49 -3.48
C CYS A 198 8.98 6.48 -4.40
N VAL A 199 7.97 6.90 -5.15
CA VAL A 199 7.20 6.01 -6.05
C VAL A 199 7.83 6.04 -7.43
N VAL A 200 8.77 5.13 -7.68
CA VAL A 200 9.55 5.09 -8.93
C VAL A 200 8.80 4.45 -10.10
N TYR A 201 7.75 3.69 -9.82
CA TYR A 201 6.84 3.12 -10.81
C TYR A 201 5.46 2.94 -10.21
N LYS A 202 4.43 3.21 -10.99
CA LYS A 202 3.03 2.93 -10.62
C LYS A 202 2.15 2.76 -11.84
N ARG A 203 1.17 1.85 -11.77
CA ARG A 203 0.11 1.65 -12.77
C ARG A 203 -1.17 1.22 -12.09
N ASN A 204 -2.29 1.65 -12.65
CA ASN A 204 -3.63 1.21 -12.25
C ASN A 204 -4.53 1.06 -13.48
N THR A 205 -5.50 0.15 -13.39
CA THR A 205 -6.63 0.11 -14.31
C THR A 205 -7.58 1.26 -14.02
N PRO A 206 -8.38 1.73 -15.00
CA PRO A 206 -9.30 2.86 -14.78
C PRO A 206 -10.38 2.58 -13.72
N PHE A 207 -10.71 1.30 -13.56
CA PHE A 207 -11.70 0.81 -12.60
C PHE A 207 -11.11 -0.36 -11.85
N TYR A 208 -11.65 -0.59 -10.67
CA TYR A 208 -11.39 -1.77 -9.86
C TYR A 208 -12.71 -2.45 -9.53
N ALA A 209 -12.81 -3.75 -9.79
CA ALA A 209 -13.97 -4.56 -9.50
C ALA A 209 -13.75 -5.44 -8.27
N THR A 210 -14.79 -5.58 -7.47
CA THR A 210 -14.87 -6.45 -6.30
C THR A 210 -16.15 -7.25 -6.34
N GLU A 211 -16.35 -8.16 -5.40
CA GLU A 211 -17.60 -8.89 -5.26
C GLU A 211 -18.80 -7.98 -4.95
N GLU A 212 -18.56 -6.81 -4.35
CA GLU A 212 -19.60 -5.83 -4.01
C GLU A 212 -19.95 -4.89 -5.17
N GLY A 213 -19.08 -4.82 -6.20
CA GLY A 213 -19.28 -3.94 -7.35
C GLY A 213 -17.98 -3.35 -7.87
N THR A 214 -18.12 -2.39 -8.78
CA THR A 214 -16.98 -1.74 -9.45
C THR A 214 -16.91 -0.28 -9.05
N PHE A 215 -15.71 0.21 -8.73
CA PHE A 215 -15.47 1.62 -8.46
C PHE A 215 -14.38 2.19 -9.39
N PRO A 216 -14.47 3.49 -9.76
CA PRO A 216 -13.43 4.14 -10.55
C PRO A 216 -12.19 4.42 -9.68
N ILE A 217 -11.01 4.34 -10.27
CA ILE A 217 -9.77 4.85 -9.69
C ILE A 217 -9.53 6.23 -10.29
N THR A 218 -9.87 7.27 -9.54
CA THR A 218 -9.79 8.68 -9.97
C THR A 218 -8.55 9.39 -9.46
N ALA A 219 -7.94 8.88 -8.40
CA ALA A 219 -6.65 9.31 -7.88
C ALA A 219 -5.78 8.07 -7.61
N PHE A 220 -4.50 8.12 -8.00
CA PHE A 220 -3.56 7.04 -7.76
C PHE A 220 -2.14 7.59 -7.56
N SER A 221 -1.78 7.81 -6.32
CA SER A 221 -0.42 8.23 -5.94
C SER A 221 0.59 7.08 -5.95
N GLY A 222 0.10 5.84 -5.92
CA GLY A 222 0.92 4.62 -5.81
C GLY A 222 1.18 4.20 -4.38
N MET A 223 0.69 4.95 -3.42
CA MET A 223 0.70 4.61 -1.99
C MET A 223 -0.67 4.88 -1.38
N THR A 224 -1.01 4.11 -0.34
CA THR A 224 -2.16 4.37 0.51
C THR A 224 -1.70 4.83 1.89
N THR A 225 -2.63 5.42 2.67
CA THR A 225 -2.45 5.71 4.09
C THR A 225 -3.73 5.41 4.85
N PHE A 226 -3.58 5.06 6.12
CA PHE A 226 -4.68 5.02 7.06
C PHE A 226 -4.98 6.44 7.57
N ILE A 227 -6.25 6.76 7.71
CA ILE A 227 -6.71 8.02 8.30
C ILE A 227 -7.49 7.68 9.55
N MET A 228 -7.10 8.26 10.69
CA MET A 228 -7.79 8.05 11.95
C MET A 228 -9.24 8.53 11.87
N GLN A 229 -10.18 7.69 12.28
CA GLN A 229 -11.63 7.94 12.25
C GLN A 229 -12.21 7.74 13.64
N ARG A 230 -13.22 8.53 14.01
CA ARG A 230 -13.79 8.51 15.37
C ARG A 230 -14.40 7.17 15.77
N GLU A 231 -14.94 6.45 14.79
CA GLU A 231 -15.57 5.14 14.97
C GLU A 231 -14.58 3.96 15.04
N LEU A 232 -13.30 4.20 14.78
CA LEU A 232 -12.27 3.17 14.68
C LEU A 232 -11.25 3.26 15.83
N ASN A 233 -11.74 3.31 17.09
CA ASN A 233 -10.89 3.55 18.24
C ASN A 233 -9.75 2.53 18.39
N ASP A 234 -10.03 1.24 18.28
CA ASP A 234 -9.03 0.18 18.45
C ASP A 234 -7.95 0.29 17.35
N LEU A 235 -8.39 0.57 16.12
CA LEU A 235 -7.52 0.73 14.98
C LEU A 235 -6.65 1.98 15.06
N ASN A 236 -7.23 3.07 15.55
CA ASN A 236 -6.51 4.31 15.82
C ASN A 236 -5.41 4.08 16.87
N GLU A 237 -5.69 3.28 17.92
CA GLU A 237 -4.70 2.93 18.92
C GLU A 237 -3.55 2.12 18.32
N GLU A 238 -3.84 1.09 17.53
CA GLU A 238 -2.80 0.29 16.84
C GLU A 238 -1.98 1.13 15.87
N TYR A 239 -2.62 2.03 15.11
CA TYR A 239 -1.93 2.95 14.22
C TYR A 239 -0.89 3.81 14.95
N THR A 240 -1.18 4.26 16.19
CA THR A 240 -0.24 5.07 16.98
C THR A 240 1.04 4.33 17.37
N LYS A 241 1.04 3.00 17.32
CA LYS A 241 2.21 2.18 17.65
C LYS A 241 3.23 2.11 16.51
N LEU A 242 2.80 2.39 15.28
CA LEU A 242 3.65 2.35 14.09
C LEU A 242 4.72 3.44 14.11
N GLN A 243 5.90 3.13 13.56
CA GLN A 243 6.99 4.10 13.48
C GLN A 243 6.63 5.28 12.56
N TRP A 244 5.88 5.00 11.48
CA TRP A 244 5.33 6.05 10.63
C TRP A 244 4.57 7.11 11.43
N TYR A 245 3.56 6.67 12.22
CA TYR A 245 2.76 7.60 13.03
C TYR A 245 3.62 8.41 14.00
N LYS A 246 4.55 7.74 14.69
CA LYS A 246 5.45 8.41 15.66
C LYS A 246 6.27 9.50 14.98
N ASP A 247 6.87 9.18 13.82
CA ASP A 247 7.78 10.10 13.14
C ASP A 247 7.06 11.30 12.50
N ILE A 248 5.79 11.16 12.07
CA ILE A 248 5.01 12.25 11.49
C ILE A 248 4.24 13.10 12.52
N ASN A 249 4.22 12.70 13.81
CA ASN A 249 3.52 13.41 14.89
C ASN A 249 4.43 13.79 16.08
N THR A 250 5.73 13.51 16.00
CA THR A 250 6.67 13.92 17.05
C THR A 250 6.98 15.42 16.90
N HIS A 251 6.74 16.18 17.96
CA HIS A 251 7.10 17.60 18.08
C HIS A 251 8.52 17.78 18.57
#